data_f86a0defc59b99d1921a915eb7757b91
#
_entry.id   f86a0defc59b99d1921a915eb7757b91
#
_cell.length_a   1.000
_cell.length_b   1.000
_cell.length_c   1.000
_cell.angle_alpha   90.00
_cell.angle_beta   90.00
_cell.angle_gamma   90.00
#
_symmetry.space_group_name_H-M   'P 1'
#
loop_
_entity.id
_entity.type
_entity.pdbx_description
1 polymer ?
#
loop_
_entity_poly.entity_id
_entity_poly.type
_entity_poly.pdbx_seq_one_letter_code
_entity_poly.pdbx_strand_id
1 'polypeptide(L)'
;MAELQRDPVSRGQFLAMGIVGSLVGAVLTIPPTVYVLSPTIQTNFQGRSDIPDEWVEAGSVWEIPSGAPIEYRVEFPQKQTYDSGQPGAEEEPTPQGVPPNVGTAINAVLVSWHDGKLPGILEENRGTQTLSASEVEELSRRINVLSNHCAHLGCPTRWQAEKGLIVCPCHGGEYDINGGYRAGPPPHGLFRFAYEIREDGGLYVKHHFTNGTPWVV
;
A
#
# COMPACT_ATOMS: atom_id res chain seq x y z
N MET A 1 9.69 11.68 67.58
CA MET A 1 9.23 11.81 66.20
C MET A 1 9.46 13.26 65.82
N ALA A 2 10.46 13.53 64.96
CA ALA A 2 10.70 14.90 64.46
C ALA A 2 9.72 15.16 63.33
N GLU A 3 8.83 16.08 63.52
CA GLU A 3 7.90 16.58 62.55
C GLU A 3 8.68 17.38 61.50
N LEU A 4 8.74 16.91 60.28
CA LEU A 4 9.37 17.59 59.15
C LEU A 4 8.50 18.83 58.80
N GLN A 5 8.85 19.97 59.38
CA GLN A 5 8.24 21.26 59.08
C GLN A 5 8.64 21.63 57.64
N ARG A 6 7.73 21.48 56.72
CA ARG A 6 7.91 21.91 55.31
C ARG A 6 7.67 23.42 55.22
N ASP A 7 8.75 24.13 54.93
CA ASP A 7 8.62 25.57 54.66
C ASP A 7 7.69 25.81 53.48
N PRO A 8 6.75 26.78 53.53
CA PRO A 8 5.83 27.05 52.43
C PRO A 8 6.61 27.57 51.22
N VAL A 9 6.37 26.94 50.07
CA VAL A 9 7.01 27.30 48.80
C VAL A 9 6.59 28.73 48.45
N SER A 10 7.54 29.61 48.18
CA SER A 10 7.27 31.00 47.80
C SER A 10 6.67 31.03 46.36
N ARG A 11 5.92 32.08 46.02
CA ARG A 11 5.37 32.32 44.68
C ARG A 11 6.44 32.28 43.59
N GLY A 12 7.62 32.82 43.86
CA GLY A 12 8.75 32.79 42.93
C GLY A 12 9.29 31.40 42.70
N GLN A 13 9.45 30.58 43.77
CA GLN A 13 9.87 29.20 43.66
C GLN A 13 8.82 28.35 42.88
N PHE A 14 7.55 28.55 43.12
CA PHE A 14 6.48 27.88 42.39
C PHE A 14 6.54 28.18 40.88
N LEU A 15 6.70 29.47 40.52
CA LEU A 15 6.83 29.88 39.12
C LEU A 15 8.11 29.32 38.50
N ALA A 16 9.25 29.35 39.22
CA ALA A 16 10.50 28.80 38.72
C ALA A 16 10.41 27.29 38.48
N MET A 17 9.80 26.55 39.41
CA MET A 17 9.57 25.08 39.23
C MET A 17 8.63 24.81 38.08
N GLY A 18 7.60 25.62 37.86
CA GLY A 18 6.69 25.52 36.73
C GLY A 18 7.42 25.69 35.39
N ILE A 19 8.25 26.73 35.27
CA ILE A 19 9.03 27.00 34.06
C ILE A 19 10.04 25.82 33.79
N VAL A 20 10.80 25.44 34.81
CA VAL A 20 11.76 24.34 34.67
C VAL A 20 11.06 23.03 34.29
N GLY A 21 9.94 22.71 34.95
CA GLY A 21 9.15 21.52 34.64
C GLY A 21 8.62 21.54 33.21
N SER A 22 8.15 22.69 32.74
CA SER A 22 7.68 22.85 31.35
C SER A 22 8.82 22.67 30.32
N LEU A 23 9.98 23.25 30.59
CA LEU A 23 11.16 23.09 29.72
C LEU A 23 11.64 21.62 29.66
N VAL A 24 11.74 20.98 30.81
CA VAL A 24 12.12 19.56 30.89
C VAL A 24 11.07 18.69 30.16
N GLY A 25 9.78 18.96 30.39
CA GLY A 25 8.70 18.29 29.71
C GLY A 25 8.80 18.44 28.18
N ALA A 26 9.04 19.67 27.71
CA ALA A 26 9.21 19.94 26.28
C ALA A 26 10.39 19.20 25.66
N VAL A 27 11.55 19.21 26.34
CA VAL A 27 12.76 18.49 25.87
C VAL A 27 12.54 16.98 25.81
N LEU A 28 11.78 16.41 26.72
CA LEU A 28 11.52 14.97 26.77
C LEU A 28 10.42 14.54 25.79
N THR A 29 9.48 15.40 25.46
CA THR A 29 8.31 15.01 24.65
C THR A 29 8.42 15.43 23.18
N ILE A 30 8.97 16.60 22.88
CA ILE A 30 9.04 17.11 21.49
C ILE A 30 9.87 16.22 20.58
N PRO A 31 11.11 15.84 20.91
CA PRO A 31 11.92 15.02 20.00
C PRO A 31 11.30 13.67 19.64
N PRO A 32 10.82 12.85 20.60
CA PRO A 32 10.17 11.59 20.23
C PRO A 32 8.87 11.80 19.47
N THR A 33 8.09 12.85 19.77
CA THR A 33 6.88 13.17 19.01
C THR A 33 7.20 13.57 17.57
N VAL A 34 8.21 14.43 17.36
CA VAL A 34 8.67 14.79 16.02
C VAL A 34 9.19 13.57 15.26
N TYR A 35 9.94 12.69 15.92
CA TYR A 35 10.43 11.46 15.31
C TYR A 35 9.29 10.56 14.83
N VAL A 36 8.28 10.33 15.68
CA VAL A 36 7.13 9.46 15.35
C VAL A 36 6.25 10.09 14.26
N LEU A 37 6.08 11.42 14.27
CA LEU A 37 5.25 12.12 13.28
C LEU A 37 6.01 12.50 12.01
N SER A 38 7.34 12.39 12.01
CA SER A 38 8.18 12.77 10.85
C SER A 38 7.76 12.11 9.55
N PRO A 39 7.48 10.78 9.47
CA PRO A 39 7.00 10.16 8.23
C PRO A 39 5.70 10.79 7.72
N THR A 40 4.74 11.02 8.61
CA THR A 40 3.45 11.64 8.27
C THR A 40 3.61 13.09 7.79
N ILE A 41 4.52 13.85 8.43
CA ILE A 41 4.81 15.23 8.03
C ILE A 41 5.49 15.25 6.66
N GLN A 42 6.45 14.37 6.41
CA GLN A 42 7.15 14.31 5.13
C GLN A 42 6.22 13.93 3.98
N THR A 43 5.35 12.96 4.17
CA THR A 43 4.43 12.51 3.12
C THR A 43 3.31 13.53 2.86
N ASN A 44 2.69 14.07 3.90
CA ASN A 44 1.50 14.93 3.74
C ASN A 44 1.83 16.41 3.48
N PHE A 45 2.95 16.93 4.02
CA PHE A 45 3.26 18.35 3.92
C PHE A 45 4.41 18.69 2.98
N GLN A 46 5.33 17.74 2.72
CA GLN A 46 6.47 17.97 1.84
C GLN A 46 6.32 17.29 0.46
N GLY A 47 5.22 16.54 0.25
CA GLY A 47 4.97 15.82 -0.99
C GLY A 47 6.05 14.76 -1.30
N ARG A 48 6.89 14.41 -0.32
CA ARG A 48 7.87 13.33 -0.44
C ARG A 48 7.15 12.01 -0.22
N SER A 49 6.77 11.42 -1.31
CA SER A 49 6.34 10.02 -1.34
C SER A 49 7.57 9.17 -1.65
N ASP A 50 7.98 8.31 -0.74
CA ASP A 50 8.96 7.25 -1.03
C ASP A 50 8.32 6.10 -1.83
N ILE A 51 7.05 6.27 -2.23
CA ILE A 51 6.31 5.33 -3.06
C ILE A 51 6.86 5.44 -4.48
N PRO A 52 7.34 4.35 -5.07
CA PRO A 52 7.82 4.34 -6.44
C PRO A 52 6.70 4.76 -7.40
N ASP A 53 6.96 5.75 -8.27
CA ASP A 53 6.03 6.19 -9.30
C ASP A 53 6.37 5.55 -10.66
N GLU A 54 6.88 4.32 -10.64
CA GLU A 54 7.24 3.57 -11.83
C GLU A 54 6.15 2.58 -12.21
N TRP A 55 5.95 2.42 -13.52
CA TRP A 55 5.11 1.39 -14.08
C TRP A 55 5.85 0.06 -14.08
N VAL A 56 5.30 -0.92 -13.39
CA VAL A 56 5.86 -2.27 -13.30
C VAL A 56 4.91 -3.24 -14.00
N GLU A 57 5.47 -4.09 -14.85
CA GLU A 57 4.70 -5.13 -15.50
C GLU A 57 4.18 -6.14 -14.47
N ALA A 58 2.87 -6.33 -14.47
CA ALA A 58 2.21 -7.31 -13.60
C ALA A 58 2.02 -8.64 -14.32
N GLY A 59 1.57 -8.59 -15.58
CA GLY A 59 1.25 -9.75 -16.40
C GLY A 59 0.57 -9.37 -17.70
N SER A 60 -0.28 -10.23 -18.22
CA SER A 60 -0.95 -10.00 -19.51
C SER A 60 -2.47 -10.16 -19.41
N VAL A 61 -3.21 -9.30 -20.12
CA VAL A 61 -4.68 -9.41 -20.21
C VAL A 61 -5.13 -10.70 -20.88
N TRP A 62 -4.26 -11.32 -21.69
CA TRP A 62 -4.53 -12.58 -22.39
C TRP A 62 -4.60 -13.80 -21.45
N GLU A 63 -4.05 -13.70 -20.27
CA GLU A 63 -3.99 -14.75 -19.26
C GLU A 63 -5.16 -14.71 -18.28
N ILE A 64 -5.91 -13.61 -18.22
CA ILE A 64 -6.97 -13.42 -17.25
C ILE A 64 -8.15 -14.34 -17.57
N PRO A 65 -8.51 -15.28 -16.69
CA PRO A 65 -9.57 -16.23 -16.93
C PRO A 65 -10.96 -15.60 -16.88
N SER A 66 -11.94 -16.26 -17.49
CA SER A 66 -13.35 -15.97 -17.27
C SER A 66 -13.80 -16.56 -15.93
N GLY A 67 -14.59 -15.82 -15.17
CA GLY A 67 -15.26 -16.29 -13.95
C GLY A 67 -14.40 -16.34 -12.70
N ALA A 68 -13.10 -16.02 -12.78
CA ALA A 68 -12.19 -16.03 -11.64
C ALA A 68 -11.14 -14.93 -11.77
N PRO A 69 -10.61 -14.39 -10.66
CA PRO A 69 -9.43 -13.56 -10.69
C PRO A 69 -8.17 -14.40 -10.88
N ILE A 70 -7.14 -13.79 -11.49
CA ILE A 70 -5.76 -14.27 -11.46
C ILE A 70 -4.96 -13.44 -10.45
N GLU A 71 -4.00 -14.04 -9.79
CA GLU A 71 -3.10 -13.35 -8.88
C GLU A 71 -1.73 -13.18 -9.54
N TYR A 72 -1.29 -11.94 -9.68
CA TYR A 72 0.06 -11.61 -10.11
C TYR A 72 0.89 -11.12 -8.93
N ARG A 73 2.14 -11.57 -8.87
CA ARG A 73 3.13 -11.06 -7.93
C ARG A 73 3.90 -9.93 -8.60
N VAL A 74 3.83 -8.75 -8.03
CA VAL A 74 4.49 -7.55 -8.56
C VAL A 74 5.54 -7.06 -7.57
N GLU A 75 6.73 -6.76 -8.07
CA GLU A 75 7.87 -6.29 -7.29
C GLU A 75 8.13 -4.83 -7.63
N PHE A 76 7.75 -3.93 -6.72
CA PHE A 76 8.00 -2.50 -6.90
C PHE A 76 9.38 -2.14 -6.36
N PRO A 77 10.24 -1.45 -7.15
CA PRO A 77 11.50 -0.92 -6.65
C PRO A 77 11.20 0.14 -5.59
N GLN A 78 11.79 0.00 -4.41
CA GLN A 78 11.58 0.92 -3.30
C GLN A 78 12.91 1.49 -2.85
N LYS A 79 13.04 2.82 -2.75
CA LYS A 79 14.20 3.41 -2.09
C LYS A 79 14.20 3.00 -0.63
N GLN A 80 15.24 2.31 -0.19
CA GLN A 80 15.42 2.06 1.23
C GLN A 80 15.79 3.38 1.91
N THR A 81 14.88 3.90 2.72
CA THR A 81 15.11 5.08 3.56
C THR A 81 16.01 4.80 4.77
N TYR A 82 16.28 3.55 5.04
CA TYR A 82 17.27 3.12 6.03
C TYR A 82 18.64 2.98 5.37
N ASP A 83 19.20 4.12 5.00
CA ASP A 83 20.64 4.20 4.92
C ASP A 83 21.14 3.99 6.36
N SER A 84 21.70 2.84 6.60
CA SER A 84 22.16 2.45 7.96
C SER A 84 23.28 3.34 8.47
N GLY A 85 23.70 4.36 7.71
CA GLY A 85 24.68 5.37 8.12
C GLY A 85 25.83 4.87 9.03
N GLN A 86 25.93 3.55 9.21
CA GLN A 86 26.96 2.94 10.01
C GLN A 86 28.24 2.92 9.17
N PRO A 87 29.25 3.68 9.57
CA PRO A 87 30.56 3.60 8.92
C PRO A 87 31.06 2.16 9.06
N GLY A 88 31.14 1.43 7.96
CA GLY A 88 31.68 0.06 7.92
C GLY A 88 30.68 -1.06 7.64
N ALA A 89 29.42 -0.77 7.34
CA ALA A 89 28.55 -1.77 6.72
C ALA A 89 29.09 -2.03 5.30
N GLU A 90 29.69 -3.20 5.08
CA GLU A 90 30.04 -3.66 3.74
C GLU A 90 28.75 -3.74 2.92
N GLU A 91 28.68 -2.96 1.83
CA GLU A 91 27.58 -3.06 0.89
C GLU A 91 27.54 -4.50 0.35
N GLU A 92 26.46 -5.23 0.67
CA GLU A 92 26.25 -6.52 0.01
C GLU A 92 26.21 -6.28 -1.51
N PRO A 93 26.90 -7.12 -2.30
CA PRO A 93 26.94 -6.92 -3.75
C PRO A 93 25.51 -7.00 -4.32
N THR A 94 25.03 -5.87 -4.79
CA THR A 94 23.74 -5.77 -5.49
C THR A 94 23.75 -6.68 -6.72
N PRO A 95 22.68 -7.46 -6.95
CA PRO A 95 22.53 -8.22 -8.18
C PRO A 95 22.70 -7.31 -9.41
N GLN A 96 23.32 -7.82 -10.46
CA GLN A 96 23.56 -7.04 -11.68
C GLN A 96 22.26 -6.46 -12.22
N GLY A 97 22.21 -5.13 -12.34
CA GLY A 97 21.06 -4.39 -12.88
C GLY A 97 20.14 -3.74 -11.84
N VAL A 98 20.36 -3.95 -10.54
CA VAL A 98 19.64 -3.25 -9.48
C VAL A 98 20.49 -2.10 -8.96
N PRO A 99 19.99 -0.84 -8.93
CA PRO A 99 20.73 0.27 -8.34
C PRO A 99 21.04 0.01 -6.87
N PRO A 100 22.19 0.41 -6.35
CA PRO A 100 22.51 0.29 -4.94
C PRO A 100 21.45 1.03 -4.09
N ASN A 101 21.07 0.45 -2.96
CA ASN A 101 20.07 0.99 -2.02
C ASN A 101 18.60 0.99 -2.50
N VAL A 102 18.23 0.11 -3.42
CA VAL A 102 16.83 -0.11 -3.79
C VAL A 102 16.34 -1.40 -3.16
N GLY A 103 15.42 -1.30 -2.20
CA GLY A 103 14.63 -2.42 -1.71
C GLY A 103 13.52 -2.75 -2.69
N THR A 104 12.90 -3.92 -2.52
CA THR A 104 11.76 -4.34 -3.34
C THR A 104 10.54 -4.50 -2.44
N ALA A 105 9.46 -3.77 -2.73
CA ALA A 105 8.16 -4.03 -2.12
C ALA A 105 7.40 -5.03 -2.98
N ILE A 106 7.12 -6.19 -2.40
CA ILE A 106 6.38 -7.25 -3.09
C ILE A 106 4.90 -7.11 -2.76
N ASN A 107 4.08 -7.00 -3.80
CA ASN A 107 2.62 -7.00 -3.67
C ASN A 107 2.01 -8.10 -4.52
N ALA A 108 0.90 -8.64 -4.05
CA ALA A 108 0.04 -9.50 -4.84
C ALA A 108 -1.15 -8.67 -5.36
N VAL A 109 -1.36 -8.75 -6.66
CA VAL A 109 -2.41 -8.02 -7.38
C VAL A 109 -3.42 -9.03 -7.91
N LEU A 110 -4.67 -8.90 -7.50
CA LEU A 110 -5.77 -9.71 -8.04
C LEU A 110 -6.36 -9.00 -9.25
N VAL A 111 -6.36 -9.67 -10.38
CA VAL A 111 -6.88 -9.13 -11.63
C VAL A 111 -8.04 -9.97 -12.12
N SER A 112 -9.15 -9.32 -12.45
CA SER A 112 -10.36 -9.99 -12.96
C SER A 112 -11.09 -9.13 -13.97
N TRP A 113 -11.90 -9.76 -14.80
CA TRP A 113 -12.89 -9.03 -15.61
C TRP A 113 -14.09 -8.62 -14.78
N HIS A 114 -14.74 -7.51 -15.13
CA HIS A 114 -15.98 -7.07 -14.49
C HIS A 114 -17.02 -8.20 -14.57
N ASP A 115 -17.62 -8.53 -13.43
CA ASP A 115 -18.58 -9.62 -13.26
C ASP A 115 -18.08 -10.98 -13.77
N GLY A 116 -16.76 -11.16 -13.86
CA GLY A 116 -16.12 -12.37 -14.36
C GLY A 116 -16.31 -12.64 -15.85
N LYS A 117 -16.78 -11.66 -16.64
CA LYS A 117 -17.10 -11.85 -18.06
C LYS A 117 -15.92 -11.47 -18.95
N LEU A 118 -15.39 -12.46 -19.66
CA LEU A 118 -14.34 -12.25 -20.66
C LEU A 118 -14.85 -11.31 -21.77
N PRO A 119 -14.14 -10.22 -22.10
CA PRO A 119 -14.48 -9.36 -23.23
C PRO A 119 -14.29 -10.09 -24.57
N GLY A 120 -15.28 -9.97 -25.48
CA GLY A 120 -15.22 -10.62 -26.80
C GLY A 120 -14.03 -10.18 -27.66
N ILE A 121 -13.58 -8.93 -27.48
CA ILE A 121 -12.37 -8.38 -28.12
C ILE A 121 -11.15 -9.28 -27.95
N LEU A 122 -11.00 -9.90 -26.78
CA LEU A 122 -9.85 -10.78 -26.53
C LEU A 122 -9.95 -12.11 -27.28
N GLU A 123 -11.17 -12.60 -27.55
CA GLU A 123 -11.36 -13.79 -28.35
C GLU A 123 -11.07 -13.49 -29.83
N GLU A 124 -11.50 -12.34 -30.33
CA GLU A 124 -11.26 -11.90 -31.72
C GLU A 124 -9.76 -11.69 -32.00
N ASN A 125 -9.04 -11.07 -31.05
CA ASN A 125 -7.62 -10.71 -31.22
C ASN A 125 -6.63 -11.75 -30.67
N ARG A 126 -7.11 -12.90 -30.22
CA ARG A 126 -6.26 -13.95 -29.60
C ARG A 126 -5.12 -14.41 -30.51
N GLY A 127 -5.32 -14.41 -31.82
CA GLY A 127 -4.31 -14.85 -32.80
C GLY A 127 -3.19 -13.85 -33.03
N THR A 128 -3.45 -12.56 -32.94
CA THR A 128 -2.48 -11.48 -33.17
C THR A 128 -1.83 -10.99 -31.87
N GLN A 129 -2.55 -11.10 -30.76
CA GLN A 129 -2.20 -10.54 -29.44
C GLN A 129 -1.84 -9.05 -29.51
N THR A 130 -2.51 -8.32 -30.38
CA THR A 130 -2.31 -6.88 -30.56
C THR A 130 -3.66 -6.18 -30.47
N LEU A 131 -3.69 -5.08 -29.74
CA LEU A 131 -4.89 -4.27 -29.46
C LEU A 131 -4.73 -2.88 -30.08
N SER A 132 -5.78 -2.36 -30.66
CA SER A 132 -5.85 -0.95 -31.03
C SER A 132 -6.07 -0.07 -29.80
N ALA A 133 -5.80 1.22 -29.89
CA ALA A 133 -6.00 2.17 -28.79
C ALA A 133 -7.45 2.19 -28.28
N SER A 134 -8.45 2.02 -29.15
CA SER A 134 -9.87 1.95 -28.78
C SER A 134 -10.22 0.67 -28.01
N GLU A 135 -9.61 -0.45 -28.37
CA GLU A 135 -9.78 -1.73 -27.68
C GLU A 135 -9.11 -1.71 -26.31
N VAL A 136 -7.92 -1.11 -26.20
CA VAL A 136 -7.25 -0.87 -24.91
C VAL A 136 -8.15 -0.04 -23.98
N GLU A 137 -8.75 1.04 -24.50
CA GLU A 137 -9.67 1.86 -23.70
C GLU A 137 -10.92 1.10 -23.27
N GLU A 138 -11.49 0.25 -24.14
CA GLU A 138 -12.63 -0.59 -23.77
C GLU A 138 -12.25 -1.62 -22.71
N LEU A 139 -11.14 -2.33 -22.86
CA LEU A 139 -10.64 -3.29 -21.88
C LEU A 139 -10.35 -2.63 -20.53
N SER A 140 -9.77 -1.44 -20.55
CA SER A 140 -9.48 -0.67 -19.32
C SER A 140 -10.77 -0.34 -18.53
N ARG A 141 -11.91 -0.22 -19.17
CA ARG A 141 -13.18 -0.03 -18.46
C ARG A 141 -13.79 -1.31 -17.90
N ARG A 142 -13.28 -2.48 -18.29
CA ARG A 142 -13.84 -3.81 -17.98
C ARG A 142 -12.96 -4.66 -17.10
N ILE A 143 -11.82 -4.15 -16.64
CA ILE A 143 -10.86 -4.87 -15.80
C ILE A 143 -10.89 -4.35 -14.36
N ASN A 144 -10.72 -5.24 -13.41
CA ASN A 144 -10.45 -4.93 -12.02
C ASN A 144 -8.99 -5.25 -11.72
N VAL A 145 -8.27 -4.29 -11.16
CA VAL A 145 -6.89 -4.47 -10.70
C VAL A 145 -6.86 -4.14 -9.21
N LEU A 146 -6.90 -5.17 -8.39
CA LEU A 146 -7.21 -5.08 -6.96
C LEU A 146 -5.98 -5.46 -6.13
N SER A 147 -5.85 -4.81 -4.98
CA SER A 147 -4.89 -5.28 -3.97
C SER A 147 -5.37 -6.59 -3.37
N ASN A 148 -4.47 -7.54 -3.16
CA ASN A 148 -4.74 -8.76 -2.42
C ASN A 148 -4.89 -8.53 -0.90
N HIS A 149 -4.68 -7.30 -0.41
CA HIS A 149 -4.76 -6.99 1.01
C HIS A 149 -6.18 -6.62 1.43
N CYS A 150 -6.66 -7.31 2.46
CA CYS A 150 -7.97 -7.07 3.06
C CYS A 150 -8.08 -5.64 3.62
N ALA A 151 -9.18 -4.95 3.31
CA ALA A 151 -9.44 -3.59 3.77
C ALA A 151 -9.65 -3.46 5.29
N HIS A 152 -9.71 -4.58 6.04
CA HIS A 152 -9.80 -4.57 7.49
C HIS A 152 -8.43 -4.29 8.15
N LEU A 153 -7.47 -5.21 8.02
CA LEU A 153 -6.15 -5.12 8.64
C LEU A 153 -5.03 -5.65 7.73
N GLY A 154 -5.23 -5.63 6.42
CA GLY A 154 -4.18 -5.96 5.45
C GLY A 154 -3.87 -7.45 5.28
N CYS A 155 -4.64 -8.38 5.86
CA CYS A 155 -4.41 -9.81 5.64
C CYS A 155 -4.55 -10.17 4.15
N PRO A 156 -3.74 -11.11 3.61
CA PRO A 156 -3.90 -11.59 2.25
C PRO A 156 -5.28 -12.25 2.05
N THR A 157 -5.94 -11.91 0.96
CA THR A 157 -7.22 -12.49 0.57
C THR A 157 -7.01 -13.63 -0.42
N ARG A 158 -8.03 -14.48 -0.60
CA ARG A 158 -7.98 -15.62 -1.53
C ARG A 158 -9.30 -15.78 -2.25
N TRP A 159 -9.23 -16.11 -3.53
CA TRP A 159 -10.41 -16.50 -4.30
C TRP A 159 -10.93 -17.86 -3.84
N GLN A 160 -12.21 -17.94 -3.53
CA GLN A 160 -12.93 -19.19 -3.25
C GLN A 160 -13.93 -19.46 -4.37
N ALA A 161 -13.56 -20.29 -5.31
CA ALA A 161 -14.36 -20.58 -6.50
C ALA A 161 -15.75 -21.14 -6.17
N GLU A 162 -15.87 -21.96 -5.12
CA GLU A 162 -17.12 -22.55 -4.65
C GLU A 162 -18.14 -21.50 -4.18
N LYS A 163 -17.63 -20.38 -3.65
CA LYS A 163 -18.47 -19.25 -3.20
C LYS A 163 -18.63 -18.17 -4.25
N GLY A 164 -17.74 -18.11 -5.25
CA GLY A 164 -17.62 -16.99 -6.17
C GLY A 164 -17.21 -15.68 -5.47
N LEU A 165 -16.40 -15.77 -4.41
CA LEU A 165 -16.01 -14.65 -3.55
C LEU A 165 -14.50 -14.63 -3.31
N ILE A 166 -13.96 -13.43 -3.11
CA ILE A 166 -12.63 -13.20 -2.56
C ILE A 166 -12.79 -13.13 -1.04
N VAL A 167 -12.11 -14.02 -0.31
CA VAL A 167 -12.29 -14.18 1.15
C VAL A 167 -11.00 -13.92 1.87
N CYS A 168 -11.08 -13.16 2.96
CA CYS A 168 -10.00 -12.98 3.91
C CYS A 168 -10.08 -14.03 5.01
N PRO A 169 -9.07 -14.89 5.19
CA PRO A 169 -9.13 -15.99 6.17
C PRO A 169 -8.97 -15.52 7.62
N CYS A 170 -8.49 -14.28 7.86
CA CYS A 170 -8.21 -13.79 9.22
C CYS A 170 -9.49 -13.58 10.03
N HIS A 171 -10.47 -12.85 9.49
CA HIS A 171 -11.70 -12.50 10.22
C HIS A 171 -12.96 -12.62 9.34
N GLY A 172 -12.87 -13.36 8.22
CA GLY A 172 -14.03 -13.61 7.37
C GLY A 172 -14.52 -12.42 6.55
N GLY A 173 -13.62 -11.49 6.18
CA GLY A 173 -13.99 -10.45 5.21
C GLY A 173 -14.28 -11.07 3.85
N GLU A 174 -15.38 -10.71 3.22
CA GLU A 174 -15.82 -11.25 1.93
C GLU A 174 -16.05 -10.12 0.93
N TYR A 175 -15.59 -10.35 -0.30
CA TYR A 175 -15.70 -9.42 -1.43
C TYR A 175 -16.13 -10.17 -2.68
N ASP A 176 -16.85 -9.48 -3.56
CA ASP A 176 -17.17 -10.05 -4.88
C ASP A 176 -15.96 -10.01 -5.83
N ILE A 177 -16.14 -10.55 -7.03
CA ILE A 177 -15.09 -10.58 -8.05
C ILE A 177 -14.64 -9.19 -8.51
N ASN A 178 -15.48 -8.17 -8.32
CA ASN A 178 -15.15 -6.77 -8.62
C ASN A 178 -14.45 -6.07 -7.44
N GLY A 179 -14.18 -6.78 -6.35
CA GLY A 179 -13.59 -6.23 -5.12
C GLY A 179 -14.59 -5.46 -4.24
N GLY A 180 -15.89 -5.50 -4.56
CA GLY A 180 -16.93 -4.89 -3.75
C GLY A 180 -17.13 -5.63 -2.44
N TYR A 181 -17.32 -4.89 -1.34
CA TYR A 181 -17.61 -5.46 0.00
C TYR A 181 -18.90 -6.26 0.00
N ARG A 182 -18.91 -7.43 0.63
CA ARG A 182 -20.06 -8.31 0.78
C ARG A 182 -20.38 -8.63 2.25
N ALA A 183 -19.37 -8.99 3.03
CA ALA A 183 -19.60 -9.37 4.44
C ALA A 183 -18.33 -9.27 5.28
N GLY A 184 -18.51 -9.32 6.61
CA GLY A 184 -17.42 -9.36 7.60
C GLY A 184 -17.01 -7.98 8.11
N PRO A 185 -15.86 -7.86 8.80
CA PRO A 185 -15.44 -6.63 9.45
C PRO A 185 -14.83 -5.54 8.55
N PRO A 186 -14.46 -5.75 7.26
CA PRO A 186 -13.92 -4.69 6.45
C PRO A 186 -14.88 -3.50 6.29
N PRO A 187 -14.39 -2.24 6.36
CA PRO A 187 -15.24 -1.06 6.24
C PRO A 187 -15.65 -0.73 4.80
N HIS A 188 -14.96 -1.28 3.80
CA HIS A 188 -15.19 -1.03 2.37
C HIS A 188 -14.65 -2.17 1.51
N GLY A 189 -14.77 -2.04 0.19
CA GLY A 189 -14.21 -2.98 -0.80
C GLY A 189 -12.68 -2.96 -0.85
N LEU A 190 -12.11 -3.85 -1.67
CA LEU A 190 -10.65 -3.92 -1.86
C LEU A 190 -10.11 -2.66 -2.54
N PHE A 191 -8.88 -2.32 -2.21
CA PHE A 191 -8.16 -1.23 -2.84
C PHE A 191 -7.83 -1.55 -4.30
N ARG A 192 -7.83 -0.50 -5.15
CA ARG A 192 -7.57 -0.60 -6.59
C ARG A 192 -6.24 0.06 -6.90
N PHE A 193 -5.37 -0.67 -7.60
CA PHE A 193 -4.13 -0.09 -8.13
C PHE A 193 -4.41 0.80 -9.34
N ALA A 194 -3.58 1.83 -9.52
CA ALA A 194 -3.45 2.51 -10.80
C ALA A 194 -2.78 1.55 -11.78
N TYR A 195 -3.33 1.44 -12.97
CA TYR A 195 -2.86 0.52 -14.01
C TYR A 195 -2.98 1.12 -15.41
N GLU A 196 -2.26 0.54 -16.33
CA GLU A 196 -2.38 0.77 -17.77
C GLU A 196 -2.30 -0.57 -18.51
N ILE A 197 -3.01 -0.66 -19.63
CA ILE A 197 -2.90 -1.78 -20.58
C ILE A 197 -2.19 -1.23 -21.82
N ARG A 198 -1.21 -1.95 -22.33
CA ARG A 198 -0.51 -1.60 -23.56
C ARG A 198 -1.07 -2.35 -24.76
N GLU A 199 -0.68 -1.93 -25.97
CA GLU A 199 -1.18 -2.49 -27.23
C GLU A 199 -0.85 -3.98 -27.45
N ASP A 200 0.19 -4.48 -26.79
CA ASP A 200 0.57 -5.91 -26.75
C ASP A 200 -0.26 -6.73 -25.74
N GLY A 201 -1.14 -6.06 -25.00
CA GLY A 201 -1.91 -6.66 -23.91
C GLY A 201 -1.17 -6.77 -22.58
N GLY A 202 0.03 -6.21 -22.48
CA GLY A 202 0.76 -6.10 -21.22
C GLY A 202 0.01 -5.25 -20.21
N LEU A 203 -0.16 -5.75 -18.99
CA LEU A 203 -0.77 -5.06 -17.87
C LEU A 203 0.33 -4.50 -16.96
N TYR A 204 0.35 -3.19 -16.79
CA TYR A 204 1.30 -2.48 -15.94
C TYR A 204 0.57 -1.83 -14.77
N VAL A 205 1.20 -1.84 -13.60
CA VAL A 205 0.65 -1.27 -12.37
C VAL A 205 1.65 -0.33 -11.71
N LYS A 206 1.13 0.68 -11.00
CA LYS A 206 1.89 1.53 -10.09
C LYS A 206 1.56 1.19 -8.65
N HIS A 207 2.50 1.37 -7.74
CA HIS A 207 2.26 1.27 -6.30
C HIS A 207 1.46 2.48 -5.79
N HIS A 208 0.32 2.73 -6.43
CA HIS A 208 -0.58 3.82 -6.13
C HIS A 208 -2.04 3.31 -6.19
N PHE A 209 -2.84 3.67 -5.18
CA PHE A 209 -4.25 3.29 -5.11
C PHE A 209 -5.15 4.41 -5.60
N THR A 210 -6.12 4.07 -6.44
CA THR A 210 -7.07 5.03 -7.04
C THR A 210 -8.29 5.31 -6.16
N ASN A 211 -8.59 4.46 -5.18
CA ASN A 211 -9.74 4.57 -4.27
C ASN A 211 -9.33 4.82 -2.80
N GLY A 212 -8.26 5.56 -2.60
CA GLY A 212 -7.72 5.88 -1.29
C GLY A 212 -6.52 5.01 -0.90
N THR A 213 -5.79 5.43 0.12
CA THR A 213 -4.68 4.64 0.65
C THR A 213 -5.18 3.69 1.74
N PRO A 214 -4.62 2.46 1.85
CA PRO A 214 -5.05 1.46 2.83
C PRO A 214 -5.01 1.91 4.28
N TRP A 215 -4.30 2.99 4.59
CA TRP A 215 -3.97 3.38 5.95
C TRP A 215 -4.33 4.83 6.29
N VAL A 216 -5.09 5.52 5.45
CA VAL A 216 -5.70 6.80 5.81
C VAL A 216 -7.06 6.49 6.43
N VAL A 217 -7.05 6.25 7.72
CA VAL A 217 -8.23 6.29 8.56
C VAL A 217 -8.36 7.68 9.14
#